data_a09b6e8b759c19fa9286db2b4ab7dafa
#
_entry.id   a09b6e8b759c19fa9286db2b4ab7dafa
#
_cell.length_a   1.000
_cell.length_b   1.000
_cell.length_c   1.000
_cell.angle_alpha   90.00
_cell.angle_beta   90.00
_cell.angle_gamma   90.00
#
_symmetry.space_group_name_H-M   'P 1'
#
loop_
_entity.id
_entity.type
_entity.pdbx_description
1 polymer ?
#
loop_
_entity_poly.entity_id
_entity_poly.type
_entity_poly.pdbx_seq_one_letter_code
_entity_poly.pdbx_strand_id
1 'polypeptide(L)'
;MNKSNKLTLLSIAILASSLFVSFYLIASAISADDIQYPVAELGDCTNEENCKAFCDRPENMQPCVAFAEKHDLISQDEAERAKKFIDSGGKGPGGCTGQEACESYCNDVSKINECVNYAEENG
;
A
#
# COMPACT_ATOMS: atom_id res chain seq x y z
N MET A 1 -10.44 51.77 22.58
CA MET A 1 -10.77 50.55 21.84
C MET A 1 -11.78 49.77 22.67
N ASN A 2 -13.01 49.66 22.17
CA ASN A 2 -14.15 49.13 22.93
C ASN A 2 -14.02 47.60 23.14
N LYS A 3 -14.42 47.09 24.29
CA LYS A 3 -14.30 45.65 24.69
C LYS A 3 -14.96 44.73 23.64
N SER A 4 -16.00 45.19 22.96
CA SER A 4 -16.68 44.49 21.87
C SER A 4 -15.79 44.27 20.63
N ASN A 5 -14.96 45.25 20.25
CA ASN A 5 -14.07 45.12 19.09
C ASN A 5 -12.90 44.15 19.31
N LYS A 6 -12.46 43.97 20.59
CA LYS A 6 -11.42 43.00 20.90
C LYS A 6 -11.94 41.55 20.80
N LEU A 7 -13.22 41.35 21.19
CA LEU A 7 -13.82 40.02 21.09
C LEU A 7 -14.04 39.57 19.64
N THR A 8 -14.50 40.49 18.79
CA THR A 8 -14.70 40.25 17.34
C THR A 8 -13.38 40.02 16.60
N LEU A 9 -12.31 40.74 16.92
CA LEU A 9 -10.99 40.54 16.34
C LEU A 9 -10.37 39.21 16.77
N LEU A 10 -10.56 38.79 18.04
CA LEU A 10 -10.11 37.49 18.51
C LEU A 10 -10.85 36.34 17.81
N SER A 11 -12.15 36.46 17.58
CA SER A 11 -12.95 35.43 16.90
C SER A 11 -12.56 35.27 15.42
N ILE A 12 -12.24 36.37 14.73
CA ILE A 12 -11.79 36.35 13.34
C ILE A 12 -10.39 35.71 13.22
N ALA A 13 -9.49 35.98 14.20
CA ALA A 13 -8.14 35.39 14.20
C ALA A 13 -8.16 33.86 14.42
N ILE A 14 -9.07 33.36 15.26
CA ILE A 14 -9.23 31.92 15.52
C ILE A 14 -9.82 31.21 14.31
N LEU A 15 -10.78 31.79 13.61
CA LEU A 15 -11.38 31.25 12.41
C LEU A 15 -10.40 31.22 11.22
N ALA A 16 -9.53 32.20 11.10
CA ALA A 16 -8.51 32.24 10.05
C ALA A 16 -7.41 31.19 10.28
N SER A 17 -7.04 30.91 11.53
CA SER A 17 -6.02 29.89 11.82
C SER A 17 -6.51 28.46 11.62
N SER A 18 -7.82 28.19 11.78
CA SER A 18 -8.38 26.84 11.54
C SER A 18 -8.47 26.47 10.07
N LEU A 19 -8.56 27.44 9.16
CA LEU A 19 -8.56 27.22 7.72
C LEU A 19 -7.17 26.90 7.15
N PHE A 20 -6.10 27.37 7.82
CA PHE A 20 -4.72 27.11 7.36
C PHE A 20 -4.21 25.71 7.70
N VAL A 21 -4.73 25.06 8.73
CA VAL A 21 -4.28 23.71 9.14
C VAL A 21 -4.84 22.62 8.22
N SER A 22 -5.96 22.88 7.53
CA SER A 22 -6.58 21.88 6.64
C SER A 22 -5.87 21.72 5.28
N PHE A 23 -4.90 22.57 4.96
CA PHE A 23 -4.26 22.57 3.63
C PHE A 23 -2.96 21.75 3.54
N TYR A 24 -2.46 21.21 4.65
CA TYR A 24 -1.16 20.52 4.70
C TYR A 24 -1.21 18.99 4.66
N LEU A 25 -2.37 18.37 4.44
CA LEU A 25 -2.51 16.92 4.37
C LEU A 25 -2.92 16.43 2.97
N ILE A 26 -2.40 17.04 1.92
CA ILE A 26 -2.36 16.37 0.63
C ILE A 26 -1.07 15.54 0.63
N ALA A 27 -1.12 14.39 1.28
CA ALA A 27 -0.17 13.33 0.98
C ALA A 27 -0.37 13.02 -0.50
N SER A 28 0.59 13.39 -1.34
CA SER A 28 0.64 12.96 -2.74
C SER A 28 0.86 11.46 -2.71
N ALA A 29 -0.22 10.69 -2.72
CA ALA A 29 -0.15 9.28 -3.07
C ALA A 29 0.35 9.26 -4.52
N ILE A 30 1.55 8.76 -4.74
CA ILE A 30 2.04 8.48 -6.08
C ILE A 30 1.08 7.44 -6.63
N SER A 31 0.42 7.78 -7.73
CA SER A 31 -0.48 6.87 -8.43
C SER A 31 0.36 5.90 -9.26
N ALA A 32 -0.12 4.68 -9.45
CA ALA A 32 0.48 3.72 -10.37
C ALA A 32 0.60 4.29 -11.81
N ASP A 33 -0.19 5.32 -12.13
CA ASP A 33 -0.15 6.05 -13.41
C ASP A 33 1.14 6.89 -13.60
N ASP A 34 1.91 7.16 -12.53
CA ASP A 34 3.16 7.92 -12.59
C ASP A 34 4.39 7.05 -12.91
N ILE A 35 4.22 5.73 -13.04
CA ILE A 35 5.30 4.80 -13.34
C ILE A 35 5.74 4.93 -14.80
N GLN A 36 7.01 5.22 -15.00
CA GLN A 36 7.60 5.31 -16.35
C GLN A 36 8.08 3.93 -16.81
N TYR A 37 7.55 3.47 -17.92
CA TYR A 37 7.94 2.23 -18.56
C TYR A 37 9.03 2.46 -19.64
N PRO A 38 9.94 1.48 -19.90
CA PRO A 38 10.07 0.19 -19.20
C PRO A 38 10.68 0.33 -17.79
N VAL A 39 10.29 -0.56 -16.86
CA VAL A 39 10.83 -0.60 -15.50
C VAL A 39 11.97 -1.60 -15.43
N ALA A 40 13.21 -1.11 -15.47
CA ALA A 40 14.42 -1.95 -15.47
C ALA A 40 14.54 -2.82 -14.19
N GLU A 41 14.15 -2.29 -13.04
CA GLU A 41 14.21 -2.97 -11.74
C GLU A 41 13.26 -4.19 -11.67
N LEU A 42 12.24 -4.22 -12.55
CA LEU A 42 11.24 -5.28 -12.66
C LEU A 42 11.37 -6.07 -13.96
N GLY A 43 12.62 -6.32 -14.39
CA GLY A 43 12.91 -7.14 -15.58
C GLY A 43 12.50 -6.47 -16.89
N ASP A 44 12.67 -5.14 -16.98
CA ASP A 44 12.35 -4.34 -18.17
C ASP A 44 10.88 -4.45 -18.60
N CYS A 45 9.96 -4.64 -17.65
CA CYS A 45 8.53 -4.72 -17.96
C CYS A 45 8.03 -3.43 -18.59
N THR A 46 7.21 -3.55 -19.64
CA THR A 46 6.83 -2.44 -20.53
C THR A 46 5.44 -1.86 -20.27
N ASN A 47 4.68 -2.46 -19.36
CA ASN A 47 3.35 -2.04 -18.92
C ASN A 47 3.00 -2.71 -17.61
N GLU A 48 1.89 -2.28 -17.00
CA GLU A 48 1.41 -2.81 -15.72
C GLU A 48 1.19 -4.32 -15.72
N GLU A 49 0.56 -4.86 -16.75
CA GLU A 49 0.28 -6.30 -16.88
C GLU A 49 1.56 -7.13 -16.90
N ASN A 50 2.57 -6.69 -17.65
CA ASN A 50 3.87 -7.36 -17.71
C ASN A 50 4.63 -7.26 -16.39
N CYS A 51 4.56 -6.11 -15.68
CA CYS A 51 5.15 -5.96 -14.37
C CYS A 51 4.45 -6.83 -13.34
N LYS A 52 3.13 -6.91 -13.37
CA LYS A 52 2.35 -7.81 -12.52
C LYS A 52 2.75 -9.27 -12.75
N ALA A 53 2.78 -9.71 -14.01
CA ALA A 53 3.20 -11.08 -14.36
C ALA A 53 4.65 -11.40 -13.95
N PHE A 54 5.53 -10.39 -13.91
CA PHE A 54 6.89 -10.53 -13.37
C PHE A 54 6.84 -10.71 -11.85
N CYS A 55 6.05 -9.92 -11.14
CA CYS A 55 5.95 -9.92 -9.70
C CYS A 55 5.17 -11.11 -9.12
N ASP A 56 4.28 -11.72 -9.89
CA ASP A 56 3.51 -12.91 -9.47
C ASP A 56 4.40 -14.17 -9.31
N ARG A 57 5.63 -14.11 -9.81
CA ARG A 57 6.58 -15.21 -9.64
C ARG A 57 7.28 -15.11 -8.29
N PRO A 58 7.30 -16.22 -7.49
CA PRO A 58 7.89 -16.21 -6.14
C PRO A 58 9.32 -15.69 -6.06
N GLU A 59 10.14 -16.01 -7.05
CA GLU A 59 11.53 -15.58 -7.14
C GLU A 59 11.71 -14.08 -7.35
N ASN A 60 10.67 -13.39 -7.81
CA ASN A 60 10.69 -11.96 -8.13
C ASN A 60 9.97 -11.10 -7.07
N MET A 61 9.35 -11.70 -6.06
CA MET A 61 8.60 -10.94 -5.04
C MET A 61 9.47 -9.91 -4.33
N GLN A 62 10.71 -10.26 -3.98
CA GLN A 62 11.59 -9.36 -3.25
C GLN A 62 11.92 -8.07 -4.02
N PRO A 63 12.36 -8.08 -5.29
CA PRO A 63 12.56 -6.84 -6.05
C PRO A 63 11.25 -6.05 -6.25
N CYS A 64 10.11 -6.71 -6.36
CA CYS A 64 8.82 -6.04 -6.50
C CYS A 64 8.41 -5.28 -5.23
N VAL A 65 8.59 -5.90 -4.05
CA VAL A 65 8.33 -5.23 -2.76
C VAL A 65 9.28 -4.05 -2.58
N ALA A 66 10.57 -4.22 -2.91
CA ALA A 66 11.54 -3.14 -2.82
C ALA A 66 11.21 -1.97 -3.76
N PHE A 67 10.75 -2.26 -4.97
CA PHE A 67 10.28 -1.25 -5.91
C PHE A 67 9.05 -0.51 -5.38
N ALA A 68 8.04 -1.23 -4.90
CA ALA A 68 6.82 -0.64 -4.38
C ALA A 68 7.07 0.25 -3.14
N GLU A 69 7.95 -0.18 -2.23
CA GLU A 69 8.39 0.60 -1.08
C GLU A 69 9.17 1.87 -1.51
N LYS A 70 10.10 1.75 -2.45
CA LYS A 70 10.92 2.87 -2.96
C LYS A 70 10.07 3.95 -3.63
N HIS A 71 8.99 3.56 -4.26
CA HIS A 71 8.09 4.45 -5.00
C HIS A 71 6.81 4.80 -4.22
N ASP A 72 6.77 4.56 -2.90
CA ASP A 72 5.63 4.84 -2.02
C ASP A 72 4.29 4.26 -2.52
N LEU A 73 4.34 3.13 -3.27
CA LEU A 73 3.17 2.43 -3.77
C LEU A 73 2.50 1.56 -2.70
N ILE A 74 3.24 1.24 -1.66
CA ILE A 74 2.78 0.52 -0.46
C ILE A 74 3.30 1.23 0.79
N SER A 75 2.56 1.12 1.89
CA SER A 75 2.98 1.63 3.19
C SER A 75 4.14 0.80 3.77
N GLN A 76 4.86 1.37 4.75
CA GLN A 76 5.91 0.63 5.45
C GLN A 76 5.40 -0.64 6.12
N ASP A 77 4.21 -0.59 6.73
CA ASP A 77 3.58 -1.75 7.36
C ASP A 77 3.27 -2.86 6.35
N GLU A 78 2.81 -2.50 5.15
CA GLU A 78 2.58 -3.45 4.05
C GLU A 78 3.90 -4.05 3.54
N ALA A 79 4.93 -3.22 3.38
CA ALA A 79 6.26 -3.68 2.98
C ALA A 79 6.85 -4.66 4.01
N GLU A 80 6.71 -4.39 5.31
CA GLU A 80 7.17 -5.30 6.37
C GLU A 80 6.42 -6.65 6.35
N ARG A 81 5.10 -6.62 6.18
CA ARG A 81 4.31 -7.85 6.03
C ARG A 81 4.72 -8.65 4.78
N ALA A 82 4.90 -7.96 3.66
CA ALA A 82 5.36 -8.59 2.43
C ALA A 82 6.76 -9.23 2.58
N LYS A 83 7.68 -8.55 3.26
CA LYS A 83 9.02 -9.09 3.57
C LYS A 83 8.93 -10.34 4.45
N LYS A 84 8.11 -10.32 5.52
CA LYS A 84 7.87 -11.49 6.37
C LYS A 84 7.30 -12.67 5.57
N PHE A 85 6.35 -12.40 4.67
CA PHE A 85 5.79 -13.42 3.78
C PHE A 85 6.86 -14.04 2.89
N ILE A 86 7.73 -13.23 2.28
CA ILE A 86 8.85 -13.69 1.46
C ILE A 86 9.82 -14.55 2.28
N ASP A 87 10.19 -14.10 3.49
CA ASP A 87 11.11 -14.81 4.39
C ASP A 87 10.54 -16.14 4.87
N SER A 88 9.22 -16.27 4.97
CA SER A 88 8.53 -17.54 5.27
C SER A 88 8.43 -18.50 4.08
N GLY A 89 8.98 -18.14 2.93
CA GLY A 89 9.03 -18.95 1.72
C GLY A 89 8.02 -18.54 0.64
N GLY A 90 7.34 -17.40 0.80
CA GLY A 90 6.45 -16.83 -0.22
C GLY A 90 5.23 -17.67 -0.55
N LYS A 91 4.72 -18.43 0.43
CA LYS A 91 3.56 -19.31 0.26
C LYS A 91 2.42 -18.88 1.17
N GLY A 92 1.26 -18.73 0.58
CA GLY A 92 0.01 -18.49 1.27
C GLY A 92 -0.63 -19.76 1.83
N PRO A 93 -1.89 -19.66 2.31
CA PRO A 93 -2.64 -20.80 2.84
C PRO A 93 -2.76 -21.92 1.80
N GLY A 94 -2.66 -23.17 2.25
CA GLY A 94 -2.64 -24.31 1.34
C GLY A 94 -1.40 -24.41 0.45
N GLY A 95 -0.38 -23.57 0.67
CA GLY A 95 0.83 -23.51 -0.13
C GLY A 95 0.67 -22.79 -1.47
N CYS A 96 -0.39 -22.00 -1.63
CA CYS A 96 -0.62 -21.21 -2.85
C CYS A 96 0.50 -20.17 -3.05
N THR A 97 0.80 -19.84 -4.31
CA THR A 97 1.78 -18.84 -4.69
C THR A 97 1.17 -17.87 -5.72
N GLY A 98 1.47 -16.57 -5.57
CA GLY A 98 0.89 -15.53 -6.41
C GLY A 98 -0.55 -15.19 -6.03
N GLN A 99 -0.99 -14.01 -6.46
CA GLN A 99 -2.28 -13.45 -6.07
C GLN A 99 -3.45 -14.33 -6.55
N GLU A 100 -3.46 -14.67 -7.84
CA GLU A 100 -4.58 -15.39 -8.46
C GLU A 100 -4.80 -16.79 -7.83
N ALA A 101 -3.72 -17.54 -7.58
CA ALA A 101 -3.80 -18.86 -6.99
C ALA A 101 -4.30 -18.82 -5.54
N CYS A 102 -3.84 -17.83 -4.74
CA CYS A 102 -4.27 -17.68 -3.35
C CYS A 102 -5.70 -17.14 -3.25
N GLU A 103 -6.10 -16.23 -4.14
CA GLU A 103 -7.48 -15.78 -4.23
C GLU A 103 -8.43 -16.94 -4.61
N SER A 104 -8.07 -17.74 -5.61
CA SER A 104 -8.83 -18.92 -5.99
C SER A 104 -8.95 -19.93 -4.85
N TYR A 105 -7.86 -20.16 -4.11
CA TYR A 105 -7.83 -21.06 -2.95
C TYR A 105 -8.78 -20.58 -1.84
N CYS A 106 -8.72 -19.30 -1.49
CA CYS A 106 -9.52 -18.73 -0.40
C CYS A 106 -10.99 -18.43 -0.79
N ASN A 107 -11.34 -18.40 -2.07
CA ASN A 107 -12.72 -18.35 -2.54
C ASN A 107 -13.46 -19.68 -2.39
N ASP A 108 -12.73 -20.78 -2.17
CA ASP A 108 -13.35 -22.06 -1.81
C ASP A 108 -13.83 -22.03 -0.35
N VAL A 109 -15.15 -22.07 -0.14
CA VAL A 109 -15.78 -22.04 1.18
C VAL A 109 -15.25 -23.12 2.13
N SER A 110 -14.84 -24.28 1.59
CA SER A 110 -14.25 -25.37 2.40
C SER A 110 -12.88 -25.02 2.97
N LYS A 111 -12.20 -24.01 2.42
CA LYS A 111 -10.84 -23.55 2.80
C LYS A 111 -10.83 -22.26 3.61
N ILE A 112 -12.00 -21.62 3.78
CA ILE A 112 -12.08 -20.28 4.40
C ILE A 112 -11.45 -20.23 5.79
N ASN A 113 -11.62 -21.26 6.61
CA ASN A 113 -11.07 -21.29 7.96
C ASN A 113 -9.52 -21.31 7.94
N GLU A 114 -8.92 -22.01 6.97
CA GLU A 114 -7.46 -22.04 6.80
C GLU A 114 -6.93 -20.66 6.38
N CYS A 115 -7.65 -19.99 5.47
CA CYS A 115 -7.29 -18.63 5.06
C CYS A 115 -7.42 -17.61 6.19
N VAL A 116 -8.47 -17.70 7.01
CA VAL A 116 -8.66 -16.84 8.18
C VAL A 116 -7.55 -17.06 9.20
N ASN A 117 -7.25 -18.31 9.57
CA ASN A 117 -6.18 -18.63 10.50
C ASN A 117 -4.83 -18.13 9.98
N TYR A 118 -4.56 -18.32 8.69
CA TYR A 118 -3.34 -17.80 8.07
C TYR A 118 -3.22 -16.28 8.19
N ALA A 119 -4.32 -15.55 7.95
CA ALA A 119 -4.34 -14.09 8.08
C ALA A 119 -4.13 -13.62 9.53
N GLU A 120 -4.72 -14.33 10.51
CA GLU A 120 -4.54 -14.02 11.93
C GLU A 120 -3.10 -14.26 12.41
N GLU A 121 -2.42 -15.28 11.87
CA GLU A 121 -1.03 -15.62 12.24
C GLU A 121 0.01 -14.70 11.57
N ASN A 122 -0.30 -14.18 10.38
CA ASN A 122 0.67 -13.44 9.56
C ASN A 122 0.38 -11.94 9.44
N GLY A 123 -0.73 -11.46 9.98
CA GLY A 123 -1.06 -10.03 10.08
C GLY A 123 -1.85 -9.48 8.96
#